data_77cd471be6a1a460c90ad11463789adc
#
_entry.id   77cd471be6a1a460c90ad11463789adc
#
_cell.length_a   1.000
_cell.length_b   1.000
_cell.length_c   1.000
_cell.angle_alpha   90.00
_cell.angle_beta   90.00
_cell.angle_gamma   90.00
#
_symmetry.space_group_name_H-M   'P 1'
#
loop_
_entity.id
_entity.type
_entity.pdbx_description
1 polymer ?
#
loop_
_entity_poly.entity_id
_entity_poly.type
_entity_poly.pdbx_seq_one_letter_code
_entity_poly.pdbx_strand_id
1 'polypeptide(L)'
;LGSTPSCRIRPSDWLEAAFGASAALAAAWYYLVVSLNLGALAGSAFSGAAILLGLLLTLALHEGVHALALRLAGVRAMKLDLLVWPLRLSFPRRLQLRVPVGVGITVKEPLTRNKLLASLLPPLALSPILLLLAAHAEGVLQGLLAVASFSNTIGCSGDLTLFLLLLRTGKDAVIRDEGQALAIYGSCPPASFTRALRALGAAGAVLYLMFVIVYPWLTLAAMLSLSEQVGKAVRSAQANTTLLYDFYGLVIMRVDVWRTPSXYGCRYSYEPAPLLLATTFTGALAAGLARHRSLQRKADSAPR
;
A
#
# COMPACT_ATOMS: atom_id res chain seq x y z
N LEU A 1 -35.67 4.06 -7.60
CA LEU A 1 -35.31 3.56 -6.26
C LEU A 1 -35.81 4.56 -5.21
N GLY A 2 -37.06 4.43 -4.76
CA GLY A 2 -37.60 5.26 -3.67
C GLY A 2 -37.46 4.67 -2.28
N SER A 3 -36.78 3.50 -2.18
CA SER A 3 -36.55 2.83 -0.91
C SER A 3 -35.29 3.31 -0.22
N THR A 4 -35.26 3.25 1.10
CA THR A 4 -34.04 3.53 1.87
C THR A 4 -33.01 2.42 1.63
N PRO A 5 -31.71 2.76 1.57
CA PRO A 5 -30.67 1.73 1.42
C PRO A 5 -30.63 0.83 2.65
N SER A 6 -30.36 -0.45 2.44
CA SER A 6 -30.24 -1.44 3.52
C SER A 6 -29.02 -1.13 4.41
N CYS A 7 -27.95 -0.64 3.81
CA CYS A 7 -26.77 -0.15 4.55
C CYS A 7 -25.92 0.75 3.67
N ARG A 8 -24.92 1.38 4.31
CA ARG A 8 -23.91 2.19 3.62
C ARG A 8 -22.52 1.71 4.01
N ILE A 9 -21.68 1.49 3.01
CA ILE A 9 -20.23 1.26 3.22
C ILE A 9 -19.54 2.62 3.15
N ARG A 10 -18.97 3.05 4.25
CA ARG A 10 -18.25 4.34 4.37
C ARG A 10 -16.75 4.11 4.39
N PRO A 11 -15.93 5.15 4.10
CA PRO A 11 -14.48 5.01 4.21
C PRO A 11 -14.01 4.45 5.56
N SER A 12 -14.69 4.83 6.67
CA SER A 12 -14.38 4.29 8.00
C SER A 12 -14.52 2.76 8.09
N ASP A 13 -15.23 2.13 7.18
CA ASP A 13 -15.48 0.69 7.23
C ASP A 13 -14.39 -0.11 6.51
N TRP A 14 -13.67 0.50 5.57
CA TRP A 14 -12.69 -0.21 4.76
C TRP A 14 -11.28 0.40 4.77
N LEU A 15 -11.12 1.67 5.17
CA LEU A 15 -9.82 2.35 5.08
C LEU A 15 -8.74 1.66 5.93
N GLU A 16 -9.09 1.20 7.15
CA GLU A 16 -8.16 0.44 7.99
C GLU A 16 -7.69 -0.83 7.29
N ALA A 17 -8.63 -1.53 6.63
CA ALA A 17 -8.32 -2.75 5.90
C ALA A 17 -7.47 -2.45 4.66
N ALA A 18 -7.70 -1.32 3.99
CA ALA A 18 -6.91 -0.89 2.84
C ALA A 18 -5.44 -0.66 3.24
N PHE A 19 -5.18 -0.07 4.41
CA PHE A 19 -3.80 0.06 4.90
C PHE A 19 -3.13 -1.31 5.08
N GLY A 20 -3.87 -2.28 5.63
CA GLY A 20 -3.35 -3.66 5.76
C GLY A 20 -3.10 -4.30 4.41
N ALA A 21 -4.02 -4.12 3.48
CA ALA A 21 -3.88 -4.63 2.11
C ALA A 21 -2.69 -3.99 1.41
N SER A 22 -2.42 -2.68 1.64
CA SER A 22 -1.28 -2.01 1.01
C SER A 22 0.06 -2.61 1.46
N ALA A 23 0.17 -3.01 2.72
CA ALA A 23 1.37 -3.69 3.22
C ALA A 23 1.58 -5.05 2.52
N ALA A 24 0.50 -5.83 2.38
CA ALA A 24 0.56 -7.13 1.70
C ALA A 24 0.91 -6.96 0.22
N LEU A 25 0.30 -5.98 -0.44
CA LEU A 25 0.56 -5.69 -1.85
C LEU A 25 2.00 -5.18 -2.08
N ALA A 26 2.52 -4.33 -1.17
CA ALA A 26 3.91 -3.87 -1.24
C ALA A 26 4.88 -5.05 -1.09
N ALA A 27 4.60 -5.97 -0.16
CA ALA A 27 5.40 -7.17 0.02
C ALA A 27 5.35 -8.09 -1.22
N ALA A 28 4.16 -8.26 -1.82
CA ALA A 28 3.99 -9.04 -3.03
C ALA A 28 4.77 -8.42 -4.20
N TRP A 29 4.70 -7.09 -4.36
CA TRP A 29 5.45 -6.36 -5.40
C TRP A 29 6.96 -6.56 -5.20
N TYR A 30 7.44 -6.38 -3.97
CA TYR A 30 8.86 -6.59 -3.65
C TYR A 30 9.28 -8.03 -3.98
N TYR A 31 8.46 -9.01 -3.62
CA TYR A 31 8.74 -10.42 -3.93
C TYR A 31 8.85 -10.65 -5.44
N LEU A 32 7.97 -10.03 -6.23
CA LEU A 32 8.03 -10.12 -7.70
C LEU A 32 9.33 -9.52 -8.24
N VAL A 33 9.73 -8.34 -7.73
CA VAL A 33 10.99 -7.68 -8.14
C VAL A 33 12.19 -8.61 -7.88
N VAL A 34 12.24 -9.22 -6.69
CA VAL A 34 13.32 -10.13 -6.31
C VAL A 34 13.29 -11.40 -7.16
N SER A 35 12.09 -12.00 -7.31
CA SER A 35 11.92 -13.27 -8.06
C SER A 35 12.27 -13.13 -9.55
N LEU A 36 12.02 -11.95 -10.13
CA LEU A 36 12.34 -11.65 -11.51
C LEU A 36 13.78 -11.11 -11.68
N ASN A 37 14.55 -11.09 -10.60
CA ASN A 37 15.94 -10.60 -10.56
C ASN A 37 16.06 -9.16 -11.07
N LEU A 38 15.08 -8.32 -10.74
CA LEU A 38 15.00 -6.93 -11.17
C LEU A 38 15.67 -5.96 -10.16
N GLY A 39 16.59 -6.46 -9.34
CA GLY A 39 17.31 -5.64 -8.35
C GLY A 39 18.07 -4.45 -8.94
N ALA A 40 18.45 -4.55 -10.20
CA ALA A 40 19.09 -3.44 -10.92
C ALA A 40 18.17 -2.22 -11.10
N LEU A 41 16.84 -2.39 -10.94
CA LEU A 41 15.89 -1.27 -10.96
C LEU A 41 16.18 -0.23 -9.87
N ALA A 42 16.90 -0.61 -8.80
CA ALA A 42 17.18 0.28 -7.67
C ALA A 42 18.33 1.27 -7.94
N GLY A 43 19.11 1.06 -8.99
CA GLY A 43 20.42 1.75 -9.09
C GLY A 43 20.46 3.07 -9.85
N SER A 44 19.59 3.29 -10.82
CA SER A 44 19.88 4.35 -11.79
C SER A 44 18.76 5.33 -12.11
N ALA A 45 17.57 5.14 -11.55
CA ALA A 45 16.40 5.74 -12.17
C ALA A 45 15.49 6.57 -11.25
N PHE A 46 15.80 6.68 -9.97
CA PHE A 46 14.93 7.42 -9.05
C PHE A 46 15.30 8.91 -8.98
N SER A 47 15.10 9.60 -10.09
CA SER A 47 15.14 11.06 -10.06
C SER A 47 13.78 11.59 -9.55
N GLY A 48 13.78 12.80 -9.00
CA GLY A 48 12.52 13.45 -8.58
C GLY A 48 11.52 13.54 -9.72
N ALA A 49 11.99 13.75 -10.94
CA ALA A 49 11.15 13.79 -12.14
C ALA A 49 10.50 12.43 -12.40
N ALA A 50 11.27 11.33 -12.33
CA ALA A 50 10.74 9.98 -12.54
C ALA A 50 9.68 9.64 -11.49
N ILE A 51 9.90 10.04 -10.23
CA ILE A 51 8.93 9.82 -9.15
C ILE A 51 7.63 10.57 -9.44
N LEU A 52 7.72 11.88 -9.71
CA LEU A 52 6.53 12.70 -9.97
C LEU A 52 5.75 12.21 -11.19
N LEU A 53 6.44 11.97 -12.30
CA LEU A 53 5.82 11.50 -13.54
C LEU A 53 5.24 10.09 -13.36
N GLY A 54 5.92 9.22 -12.62
CA GLY A 54 5.42 7.88 -12.30
C GLY A 54 4.13 7.90 -11.50
N LEU A 55 4.04 8.79 -10.51
CA LEU A 55 2.81 8.98 -9.72
C LEU A 55 1.66 9.51 -10.59
N LEU A 56 1.94 10.48 -11.46
CA LEU A 56 0.92 11.02 -12.37
C LEU A 56 0.46 9.96 -13.37
N LEU A 57 1.39 9.17 -13.89
CA LEU A 57 1.08 8.07 -14.80
C LEU A 57 0.21 7.01 -14.09
N THR A 58 0.57 6.68 -12.86
CA THR A 58 -0.23 5.76 -12.02
C THR A 58 -1.68 6.23 -11.94
N LEU A 59 -1.86 7.48 -11.54
CA LEU A 59 -3.20 8.04 -11.36
C LEU A 59 -4.01 7.97 -12.65
N ALA A 60 -3.41 8.39 -13.76
CA ALA A 60 -4.09 8.40 -15.07
C ALA A 60 -4.45 6.99 -15.54
N LEU A 61 -3.52 6.04 -15.43
CA LEU A 61 -3.74 4.67 -15.89
C LEU A 61 -4.73 3.93 -14.98
N HIS A 62 -4.59 4.08 -13.66
CA HIS A 62 -5.45 3.45 -12.67
C HIS A 62 -6.91 3.83 -12.90
N GLU A 63 -7.19 5.15 -12.89
CA GLU A 63 -8.55 5.65 -13.11
C GLU A 63 -9.04 5.37 -14.53
N GLY A 64 -8.14 5.44 -15.52
CA GLY A 64 -8.45 5.08 -16.90
C GLY A 64 -8.93 3.65 -17.06
N VAL A 65 -8.30 2.71 -16.35
CA VAL A 65 -8.70 1.30 -16.39
C VAL A 65 -10.05 1.09 -15.70
N HIS A 66 -10.30 1.76 -14.56
CA HIS A 66 -11.64 1.75 -13.94
C HIS A 66 -12.69 2.27 -14.93
N ALA A 67 -12.43 3.41 -15.57
CA ALA A 67 -13.36 4.01 -16.55
C ALA A 67 -13.64 3.05 -17.69
N LEU A 68 -12.59 2.43 -18.23
CA LEU A 68 -12.72 1.48 -19.33
C LEU A 68 -13.54 0.25 -18.91
N ALA A 69 -13.23 -0.33 -17.74
CA ALA A 69 -13.97 -1.49 -17.24
C ALA A 69 -15.47 -1.17 -17.04
N LEU A 70 -15.76 0.00 -16.47
CA LEU A 70 -17.16 0.46 -16.30
C LEU A 70 -17.84 0.69 -17.66
N ARG A 71 -17.15 1.30 -18.62
CA ARG A 71 -17.67 1.48 -19.99
C ARG A 71 -18.01 0.14 -20.65
N LEU A 72 -17.09 -0.83 -20.53
CA LEU A 72 -17.32 -2.18 -21.08
C LEU A 72 -18.49 -2.89 -20.38
N ALA A 73 -18.72 -2.57 -19.10
CA ALA A 73 -19.89 -3.06 -18.35
C ALA A 73 -21.18 -2.27 -18.68
N GLY A 74 -21.13 -1.32 -19.62
CA GLY A 74 -22.30 -0.56 -20.10
C GLY A 74 -22.65 0.65 -19.24
N VAL A 75 -21.73 1.14 -18.40
CA VAL A 75 -21.96 2.32 -17.55
C VAL A 75 -21.63 3.58 -18.38
N ARG A 76 -22.56 4.52 -18.42
CA ARG A 76 -22.40 5.72 -19.24
C ARG A 76 -22.17 7.00 -18.43
N ALA A 77 -22.82 7.10 -17.26
CA ALA A 77 -22.79 8.33 -16.43
C ALA A 77 -21.68 8.24 -15.37
N MET A 78 -20.48 8.62 -15.76
CA MET A 78 -19.31 8.64 -14.88
C MET A 78 -18.73 10.05 -14.77
N LYS A 79 -18.12 10.33 -13.63
CA LYS A 79 -17.48 11.62 -13.36
C LYS A 79 -16.19 11.36 -12.56
N LEU A 80 -15.14 12.09 -12.90
CA LEU A 80 -13.89 12.07 -12.14
C LEU A 80 -14.04 13.06 -10.98
N ASP A 81 -13.87 12.60 -9.76
CA ASP A 81 -14.00 13.41 -8.56
C ASP A 81 -12.75 13.34 -7.69
N LEU A 82 -12.44 14.44 -7.04
CA LEU A 82 -11.36 14.52 -6.08
C LEU A 82 -11.85 13.97 -4.73
N LEU A 83 -11.21 12.91 -4.26
CA LEU A 83 -11.50 12.31 -2.96
C LEU A 83 -10.83 13.15 -1.87
N VAL A 84 -11.64 13.71 -0.98
CA VAL A 84 -11.17 14.63 0.06
C VAL A 84 -11.48 14.04 1.43
N TRP A 85 -10.46 13.93 2.27
CA TRP A 85 -10.61 13.44 3.65
C TRP A 85 -10.73 14.62 4.61
N PRO A 86 -11.80 14.70 5.42
CA PRO A 86 -11.91 15.74 6.45
C PRO A 86 -11.03 15.38 7.65
N LEU A 87 -9.88 15.98 7.75
CA LEU A 87 -8.96 15.81 8.88
C LEU A 87 -9.34 16.83 9.97
N ARG A 88 -9.69 16.32 11.15
CA ARG A 88 -10.02 17.15 12.32
C ARG A 88 -8.86 17.14 13.30
N LEU A 89 -8.22 18.29 13.44
CA LEU A 89 -7.14 18.49 14.41
C LEU A 89 -7.70 19.24 15.62
N SER A 90 -7.49 18.68 16.81
CA SER A 90 -8.09 19.21 18.04
C SER A 90 -7.17 20.14 18.82
N PHE A 91 -5.89 20.27 18.41
CA PHE A 91 -4.91 21.09 19.13
C PHE A 91 -4.04 21.87 18.14
N PRO A 92 -3.73 23.14 18.41
CA PRO A 92 -4.17 24.00 19.54
C PRO A 92 -5.56 24.64 19.34
N ARG A 93 -6.08 24.57 18.12
CA ARG A 93 -7.43 25.03 17.77
C ARG A 93 -8.14 23.97 16.96
N ARG A 94 -9.46 23.92 17.03
CA ARG A 94 -10.26 23.00 16.22
C ARG A 94 -10.12 23.41 14.74
N LEU A 95 -9.21 22.75 14.07
CA LEU A 95 -8.96 22.99 12.65
C LEU A 95 -9.51 21.82 11.85
N GLN A 96 -10.35 22.13 10.87
CA GLN A 96 -10.88 21.15 9.94
C GLN A 96 -10.23 21.39 8.58
N LEU A 97 -9.34 20.49 8.20
CA LEU A 97 -8.66 20.53 6.92
C LEU A 97 -9.31 19.54 5.96
N ARG A 98 -9.42 19.92 4.71
CA ARG A 98 -9.84 19.03 3.63
C ARG A 98 -8.58 18.59 2.88
N VAL A 99 -8.12 17.39 3.17
CA VAL A 99 -6.90 16.86 2.57
C VAL A 99 -7.29 16.03 1.34
N PRO A 100 -6.80 16.39 0.15
CA PRO A 100 -7.02 15.52 -1.01
C PRO A 100 -6.25 14.21 -0.81
N VAL A 101 -6.98 13.10 -0.82
CA VAL A 101 -6.42 11.77 -0.59
C VAL A 101 -6.36 10.92 -1.85
N GLY A 102 -6.97 11.40 -2.93
CA GLY A 102 -6.95 10.68 -4.19
C GLY A 102 -7.92 11.27 -5.20
N VAL A 103 -7.95 10.64 -6.33
CA VAL A 103 -8.93 10.89 -7.38
C VAL A 103 -9.69 9.57 -7.55
N GLY A 104 -10.95 9.64 -7.90
CA GLY A 104 -11.75 8.44 -8.11
C GLY A 104 -12.89 8.70 -9.09
N ILE A 105 -13.40 7.63 -9.64
CA ILE A 105 -14.55 7.71 -10.56
C ILE A 105 -15.83 7.52 -9.76
N THR A 106 -16.68 8.56 -9.79
CA THR A 106 -18.02 8.50 -9.20
C THR A 106 -19.02 8.11 -10.30
N VAL A 107 -19.86 7.14 -10.01
CA VAL A 107 -20.88 6.66 -10.94
C VAL A 107 -22.26 7.17 -10.50
N LYS A 108 -22.90 7.94 -11.39
CA LYS A 108 -24.22 8.55 -11.07
C LYS A 108 -25.39 7.55 -11.16
N GLU A 109 -25.23 6.50 -11.95
CA GLU A 109 -26.28 5.50 -12.13
C GLU A 109 -26.12 4.33 -11.15
N PRO A 110 -27.22 3.71 -10.69
CA PRO A 110 -27.09 2.53 -9.84
C PRO A 110 -26.43 1.38 -10.59
N LEU A 111 -25.53 0.69 -9.91
CA LEU A 111 -24.77 -0.43 -10.46
C LEU A 111 -25.21 -1.74 -9.80
N THR A 112 -25.24 -2.82 -10.56
CA THR A 112 -25.31 -4.15 -9.96
C THR A 112 -23.95 -4.44 -9.31
N ARG A 113 -23.99 -5.27 -8.26
CA ARG A 113 -22.78 -5.71 -7.57
C ARG A 113 -21.70 -6.20 -8.55
N ASN A 114 -22.11 -7.03 -9.52
CA ASN A 114 -21.15 -7.67 -10.44
C ASN A 114 -20.46 -6.65 -11.37
N LYS A 115 -21.17 -5.62 -11.81
CA LYS A 115 -20.57 -4.55 -12.62
C LYS A 115 -19.49 -3.80 -11.83
N LEU A 116 -19.78 -3.50 -10.57
CA LEU A 116 -18.82 -2.82 -9.70
C LEU A 116 -17.62 -3.73 -9.40
N LEU A 117 -17.87 -5.01 -9.05
CA LEU A 117 -16.78 -5.98 -8.83
C LEU A 117 -15.86 -6.11 -10.06
N ALA A 118 -16.45 -6.13 -11.25
CA ALA A 118 -15.69 -6.25 -12.50
C ALA A 118 -14.79 -5.02 -12.76
N SER A 119 -15.14 -3.87 -12.19
CA SER A 119 -14.33 -2.65 -12.36
C SER A 119 -13.19 -2.52 -11.34
N LEU A 120 -13.30 -3.17 -10.17
CA LEU A 120 -12.34 -2.97 -9.07
C LEU A 120 -11.00 -3.71 -9.26
N LEU A 121 -11.00 -4.87 -9.95
CA LEU A 121 -9.79 -5.67 -10.08
C LEU A 121 -8.86 -5.31 -11.25
N PRO A 122 -9.38 -4.84 -12.41
CA PRO A 122 -8.51 -4.62 -13.57
C PRO A 122 -7.30 -3.71 -13.31
N PRO A 123 -7.39 -2.62 -12.50
CA PRO A 123 -6.19 -1.83 -12.23
C PRO A 123 -5.06 -2.60 -11.58
N LEU A 124 -5.35 -3.66 -10.82
CA LEU A 124 -4.30 -4.47 -10.20
C LEU A 124 -3.44 -5.18 -11.27
N ALA A 125 -4.04 -5.54 -12.42
CA ALA A 125 -3.30 -6.17 -13.52
C ALA A 125 -2.28 -5.22 -14.17
N LEU A 126 -2.44 -3.90 -14.02
CA LEU A 126 -1.45 -2.93 -14.51
C LEU A 126 -0.09 -3.10 -13.82
N SER A 127 -0.08 -3.48 -12.54
CA SER A 127 1.16 -3.52 -11.75
C SER A 127 2.22 -4.46 -12.36
N PRO A 128 1.91 -5.74 -12.62
CA PRO A 128 2.90 -6.60 -13.27
C PRO A 128 3.20 -6.17 -14.71
N ILE A 129 2.25 -5.61 -15.44
CA ILE A 129 2.50 -5.10 -16.81
C ILE A 129 3.52 -3.96 -16.76
N LEU A 130 3.31 -2.98 -15.88
CA LEU A 130 4.24 -1.84 -15.72
C LEU A 130 5.61 -2.31 -15.24
N LEU A 131 5.66 -3.32 -14.35
CA LEU A 131 6.92 -3.88 -13.88
C LEU A 131 7.70 -4.57 -15.01
N LEU A 132 6.99 -5.34 -15.85
CA LEU A 132 7.62 -5.98 -17.01
C LEU A 132 8.14 -4.93 -18.00
N LEU A 133 7.36 -3.88 -18.25
CA LEU A 133 7.81 -2.77 -19.10
C LEU A 133 9.05 -2.08 -18.52
N ALA A 134 9.09 -1.88 -17.18
CA ALA A 134 10.24 -1.32 -16.49
C ALA A 134 11.49 -2.20 -16.65
N ALA A 135 11.31 -3.52 -16.66
CA ALA A 135 12.42 -4.47 -16.81
C ALA A 135 13.09 -4.35 -18.18
N HIS A 136 12.37 -3.88 -19.19
CA HIS A 136 12.87 -3.73 -20.56
C HIS A 136 13.19 -2.27 -20.94
N ALA A 137 12.96 -1.33 -20.02
CA ALA A 137 13.24 0.09 -20.21
C ALA A 137 14.60 0.46 -19.59
N GLU A 138 15.12 1.63 -19.93
CA GLU A 138 16.37 2.15 -19.39
C GLU A 138 16.20 3.59 -18.88
N GLY A 139 17.11 4.00 -18.01
CA GLY A 139 17.20 5.37 -17.53
C GLY A 139 15.95 5.86 -16.83
N VAL A 140 15.56 7.08 -17.12
CA VAL A 140 14.41 7.75 -16.48
C VAL A 140 13.10 6.98 -16.73
N LEU A 141 12.94 6.40 -17.92
CA LEU A 141 11.73 5.64 -18.25
C LEU A 141 11.60 4.39 -17.38
N GLN A 142 12.69 3.70 -17.13
CA GLN A 142 12.73 2.55 -16.22
C GLN A 142 12.23 2.94 -14.82
N GLY A 143 12.79 4.02 -14.26
CA GLY A 143 12.40 4.53 -12.96
C GLY A 143 10.94 4.96 -12.91
N LEU A 144 10.49 5.66 -13.92
CA LEU A 144 9.10 6.10 -14.05
C LEU A 144 8.13 4.91 -14.01
N LEU A 145 8.40 3.89 -14.82
CA LEU A 145 7.56 2.69 -14.91
C LEU A 145 7.60 1.86 -13.61
N ALA A 146 8.77 1.79 -12.96
CA ALA A 146 8.90 1.09 -11.67
C ALA A 146 8.10 1.80 -10.57
N VAL A 147 8.19 3.14 -10.50
CA VAL A 147 7.40 3.95 -9.57
C VAL A 147 5.91 3.78 -9.86
N ALA A 148 5.53 3.83 -11.14
CA ALA A 148 4.12 3.66 -11.54
C ALA A 148 3.60 2.28 -11.14
N SER A 149 4.39 1.22 -11.36
CA SER A 149 4.03 -0.15 -10.95
C SER A 149 3.81 -0.25 -9.45
N PHE A 150 4.78 0.23 -8.67
CA PHE A 150 4.73 0.18 -7.20
C PHE A 150 3.54 0.97 -6.65
N SER A 151 3.38 2.20 -7.13
CA SER A 151 2.31 3.10 -6.68
C SER A 151 0.93 2.55 -7.04
N ASN A 152 0.79 1.98 -8.24
CA ASN A 152 -0.46 1.34 -8.66
C ASN A 152 -0.77 0.13 -7.76
N THR A 153 0.26 -0.67 -7.44
CA THR A 153 0.09 -1.85 -6.58
C THR A 153 -0.50 -1.43 -5.23
N ILE A 154 0.10 -0.42 -4.59
CA ILE A 154 -0.37 0.07 -3.30
C ILE A 154 -1.75 0.74 -3.44
N GLY A 155 -1.95 1.52 -4.51
CA GLY A 155 -3.22 2.20 -4.80
C GLY A 155 -4.41 1.24 -4.89
N CYS A 156 -4.19 0.04 -5.42
CA CYS A 156 -5.24 -0.98 -5.53
C CYS A 156 -5.70 -1.55 -4.18
N SER A 157 -5.08 -1.14 -3.06
CA SER A 157 -5.47 -1.65 -1.73
C SER A 157 -6.91 -1.29 -1.36
N GLY A 158 -7.36 -0.10 -1.73
CA GLY A 158 -8.75 0.33 -1.56
C GLY A 158 -9.70 -0.53 -2.37
N ASP A 159 -9.38 -0.71 -3.64
CA ASP A 159 -10.19 -1.51 -4.58
C ASP A 159 -10.30 -2.95 -4.11
N LEU A 160 -9.18 -3.54 -3.71
CA LEU A 160 -9.17 -4.91 -3.21
C LEU A 160 -10.03 -5.05 -1.95
N THR A 161 -9.95 -4.08 -1.05
CA THR A 161 -10.75 -4.07 0.17
C THR A 161 -12.24 -3.94 -0.13
N LEU A 162 -12.60 -3.01 -1.03
CA LEU A 162 -13.98 -2.84 -1.47
C LEU A 162 -14.47 -4.09 -2.21
N PHE A 163 -13.64 -4.68 -3.06
CA PHE A 163 -13.95 -5.94 -3.74
C PHE A 163 -14.33 -7.03 -2.73
N LEU A 164 -13.49 -7.22 -1.69
CA LEU A 164 -13.74 -8.23 -0.66
C LEU A 164 -15.05 -7.98 0.10
N LEU A 165 -15.34 -6.70 0.44
CA LEU A 165 -16.59 -6.33 1.09
C LEU A 165 -17.79 -6.62 0.19
N LEU A 166 -17.70 -6.23 -1.07
CA LEU A 166 -18.79 -6.39 -2.03
C LEU A 166 -19.03 -7.87 -2.40
N LEU A 167 -17.99 -8.71 -2.36
CA LEU A 167 -18.18 -10.16 -2.52
C LEU A 167 -19.12 -10.75 -1.47
N ARG A 168 -19.22 -10.10 -0.31
CA ARG A 168 -20.08 -10.54 0.82
C ARG A 168 -21.44 -9.87 0.83
N THR A 169 -21.75 -9.03 -0.16
CA THR A 169 -23.13 -8.53 -0.35
C THR A 169 -23.95 -9.55 -1.17
N GLY A 170 -25.25 -9.38 -1.18
CA GLY A 170 -26.13 -10.23 -2.00
C GLY A 170 -25.81 -10.11 -3.49
N LYS A 171 -25.98 -11.21 -4.22
CA LYS A 171 -25.71 -11.24 -5.68
C LYS A 171 -26.57 -10.22 -6.45
N ASP A 172 -27.79 -10.01 -5.98
CA ASP A 172 -28.74 -9.11 -6.61
C ASP A 172 -28.70 -7.70 -6.03
N ALA A 173 -27.69 -7.39 -5.20
CA ALA A 173 -27.56 -6.08 -4.60
C ALA A 173 -27.32 -5.01 -5.67
N VAL A 174 -28.03 -3.90 -5.51
CA VAL A 174 -27.85 -2.69 -6.32
C VAL A 174 -27.09 -1.70 -5.46
N ILE A 175 -26.07 -1.10 -6.04
CA ILE A 175 -25.14 -0.21 -5.34
C ILE A 175 -25.22 1.17 -5.99
N ARG A 176 -25.38 2.19 -5.17
CA ARG A 176 -25.40 3.57 -5.61
C ARG A 176 -24.22 4.31 -4.95
N ASP A 177 -23.44 4.96 -5.77
CA ASP A 177 -22.35 5.78 -5.31
C ASP A 177 -22.90 7.14 -4.85
N GLU A 178 -22.73 7.45 -3.57
CA GLU A 178 -23.12 8.74 -2.97
C GLU A 178 -21.92 9.69 -2.80
N GLY A 179 -20.77 9.35 -3.41
CA GLY A 179 -19.54 10.12 -3.34
C GLY A 179 -18.72 9.83 -2.09
N GLN A 180 -19.35 9.85 -0.92
CA GLN A 180 -18.65 9.56 0.35
C GLN A 180 -19.07 8.24 0.98
N ALA A 181 -19.92 7.48 0.29
CA ALA A 181 -20.39 6.17 0.75
C ALA A 181 -20.97 5.41 -0.43
N LEU A 182 -20.92 4.09 -0.35
CA LEU A 182 -21.65 3.22 -1.26
C LEU A 182 -22.94 2.79 -0.56
N ALA A 183 -24.07 3.25 -1.06
CA ALA A 183 -25.41 2.85 -0.57
C ALA A 183 -25.77 1.50 -1.19
N ILE A 184 -26.08 0.51 -0.38
CA ILE A 184 -26.41 -0.85 -0.81
C ILE A 184 -27.91 -1.09 -0.61
N TYR A 185 -28.57 -1.52 -1.68
CA TYR A 185 -29.97 -1.93 -1.70
C TYR A 185 -29.96 -3.45 -1.90
N GLY A 186 -30.28 -4.19 -0.83
CA GLY A 186 -30.20 -5.65 -0.79
C GLY A 186 -29.45 -6.15 0.43
N SER A 187 -28.87 -7.33 0.34
CA SER A 187 -28.13 -7.90 1.48
C SER A 187 -26.78 -7.23 1.67
N CYS A 188 -26.53 -6.78 2.88
CA CYS A 188 -25.29 -6.11 3.29
C CYS A 188 -24.19 -7.12 3.61
N PRO A 189 -22.91 -6.73 3.58
CA PRO A 189 -21.85 -7.59 4.06
C PRO A 189 -22.04 -7.87 5.56
N PRO A 190 -21.76 -9.10 6.01
CA PRO A 190 -21.91 -9.42 7.44
C PRO A 190 -21.04 -8.53 8.31
N ALA A 191 -21.58 -8.04 9.42
CA ALA A 191 -20.85 -7.19 10.35
C ALA A 191 -19.60 -7.89 10.92
N SER A 192 -19.67 -9.21 11.13
CA SER A 192 -18.52 -10.00 11.57
C SER A 192 -17.36 -9.95 10.56
N PHE A 193 -17.67 -10.03 9.27
CA PHE A 193 -16.68 -9.96 8.19
C PHE A 193 -16.03 -8.56 8.16
N THR A 194 -16.85 -7.51 8.24
CA THR A 194 -16.32 -6.12 8.27
C THR A 194 -15.40 -5.90 9.47
N ARG A 195 -15.77 -6.43 10.66
CA ARG A 195 -14.92 -6.34 11.85
C ARG A 195 -13.61 -7.09 11.68
N ALA A 196 -13.66 -8.31 11.13
CA ALA A 196 -12.45 -9.11 10.87
C ALA A 196 -11.51 -8.39 9.89
N LEU A 197 -12.08 -7.83 8.83
CA LEU A 197 -11.31 -7.10 7.81
C LEU A 197 -10.62 -5.86 8.42
N ARG A 198 -11.30 -5.12 9.29
CA ARG A 198 -10.72 -3.97 10.00
C ARG A 198 -9.65 -4.39 11.00
N ALA A 199 -9.82 -5.53 11.66
CA ALA A 199 -8.80 -6.07 12.57
C ALA A 199 -7.53 -6.46 11.80
N LEU A 200 -7.70 -7.12 10.65
CA LEU A 200 -6.57 -7.42 9.75
C LEU A 200 -5.90 -6.14 9.25
N GLY A 201 -6.71 -5.12 8.98
CA GLY A 201 -6.21 -3.80 8.59
C GLY A 201 -5.31 -3.18 9.67
N ALA A 202 -5.70 -3.26 10.93
CA ALA A 202 -4.90 -2.74 12.05
C ALA A 202 -3.57 -3.49 12.17
N ALA A 203 -3.60 -4.83 12.01
CA ALA A 203 -2.36 -5.63 12.00
C ALA A 203 -1.46 -5.23 10.82
N GLY A 204 -2.04 -5.11 9.63
CA GLY A 204 -1.31 -4.70 8.42
C GLY A 204 -0.73 -3.30 8.52
N ALA A 205 -1.42 -2.37 9.20
CA ALA A 205 -0.91 -1.01 9.41
C ALA A 205 0.38 -1.03 10.25
N VAL A 206 0.47 -1.92 11.25
CA VAL A 206 1.71 -2.09 12.02
C VAL A 206 2.83 -2.62 11.11
N LEU A 207 2.53 -3.64 10.30
CA LEU A 207 3.51 -4.20 9.35
C LEU A 207 3.96 -3.12 8.35
N TYR A 208 3.02 -2.33 7.82
CA TYR A 208 3.34 -1.25 6.89
C TYR A 208 4.27 -0.23 7.55
N LEU A 209 3.91 0.24 8.76
CA LEU A 209 4.74 1.19 9.50
C LEU A 209 6.16 0.65 9.70
N MET A 210 6.29 -0.60 10.10
CA MET A 210 7.61 -1.20 10.37
C MET A 210 8.42 -1.41 9.08
N PHE A 211 7.83 -2.05 8.06
CA PHE A 211 8.58 -2.46 6.86
C PHE A 211 8.74 -1.34 5.83
N VAL A 212 7.82 -0.36 5.78
CA VAL A 212 7.87 0.70 4.77
C VAL A 212 8.47 2.01 5.35
N ILE A 213 8.36 2.22 6.64
CA ILE A 213 8.85 3.45 7.27
C ILE A 213 10.05 3.16 8.18
N VAL A 214 9.85 2.38 9.24
CA VAL A 214 10.86 2.24 10.31
C VAL A 214 12.14 1.54 9.79
N TYR A 215 12.00 0.38 9.15
CA TYR A 215 13.18 -0.35 8.67
C TYR A 215 13.97 0.38 7.58
N PRO A 216 13.34 1.02 6.58
CA PRO A 216 14.11 1.86 5.63
C PRO A 216 14.85 3.00 6.31
N TRP A 217 14.24 3.66 7.32
CA TRP A 217 14.93 4.71 8.07
C TRP A 217 16.10 4.17 8.89
N LEU A 218 15.94 3.01 9.54
CA LEU A 218 17.03 2.34 10.25
C LEU A 218 18.16 1.94 9.29
N THR A 219 17.80 1.45 8.11
CA THR A 219 18.76 1.09 7.05
C THR A 219 19.54 2.32 6.58
N LEU A 220 18.83 3.42 6.32
CA LEU A 220 19.48 4.68 5.93
C LEU A 220 20.40 5.19 7.03
N ALA A 221 19.97 5.18 8.28
CA ALA A 221 20.79 5.58 9.42
C ALA A 221 22.04 4.71 9.53
N ALA A 222 21.89 3.40 9.34
CA ALA A 222 23.01 2.45 9.35
C ALA A 222 23.99 2.76 8.20
N MET A 223 23.49 3.00 7.00
CA MET A 223 24.33 3.35 5.84
C MET A 223 25.13 4.62 6.09
N LEU A 224 24.46 5.67 6.60
CA LEU A 224 25.13 6.94 6.90
C LEU A 224 26.18 6.76 8.00
N SER A 225 25.87 6.01 9.06
CA SER A 225 26.79 5.77 10.17
C SER A 225 28.02 4.95 9.75
N LEU A 226 27.83 3.98 8.86
CA LEU A 226 28.93 3.11 8.39
C LEU A 226 29.72 3.73 7.25
N SER A 227 29.23 4.77 6.59
CA SER A 227 29.86 5.35 5.40
C SER A 227 31.31 5.79 5.66
N GLU A 228 31.56 6.43 6.80
CA GLU A 228 32.91 6.85 7.19
C GLU A 228 33.81 5.64 7.48
N GLN A 229 33.28 4.62 8.15
CA GLN A 229 34.02 3.39 8.46
C GLN A 229 34.38 2.62 7.19
N VAL A 230 33.40 2.53 6.25
CA VAL A 230 33.64 1.94 4.92
C VAL A 230 34.75 2.72 4.20
N GLY A 231 34.69 4.06 4.23
CA GLY A 231 35.73 4.91 3.64
C GLY A 231 37.09 4.67 4.27
N LYS A 232 37.16 4.50 5.58
CA LYS A 232 38.43 4.19 6.28
C LYS A 232 38.94 2.79 5.90
N ALA A 233 38.06 1.78 5.87
CA ALA A 233 38.45 0.42 5.50
C ALA A 233 38.99 0.37 4.07
N VAL A 234 38.37 1.08 3.15
CA VAL A 234 38.83 1.17 1.74
C VAL A 234 40.21 1.83 1.67
N ARG A 235 40.39 2.95 2.39
CA ARG A 235 41.67 3.70 2.37
C ARG A 235 42.82 2.97 3.06
N SER A 236 42.51 2.25 4.15
CA SER A 236 43.56 1.50 4.89
C SER A 236 44.01 0.23 4.19
N ALA A 237 43.39 -0.08 3.04
CA ALA A 237 43.70 -1.27 2.24
C ALA A 237 43.54 -2.59 3.04
N GLN A 238 42.75 -2.58 4.09
CA GLN A 238 42.37 -3.79 4.81
C GLN A 238 41.50 -4.65 3.91
N ALA A 239 42.02 -5.77 3.48
CA ALA A 239 41.29 -6.70 2.64
C ALA A 239 40.24 -7.45 3.49
N ASN A 240 39.06 -7.61 2.94
CA ASN A 240 37.99 -8.49 3.48
C ASN A 240 37.58 -8.12 4.91
N THR A 241 37.15 -6.87 5.11
CA THR A 241 36.65 -6.38 6.39
C THR A 241 35.13 -6.44 6.42
N THR A 242 34.55 -6.97 7.49
CA THR A 242 33.12 -6.91 7.74
C THR A 242 32.82 -5.85 8.79
N LEU A 243 31.95 -4.92 8.45
CA LEU A 243 31.45 -3.88 9.35
C LEU A 243 30.01 -4.21 9.73
N LEU A 244 29.69 -4.05 11.01
CA LEU A 244 28.34 -4.33 11.52
C LEU A 244 27.75 -3.04 12.09
N TYR A 245 26.53 -2.75 11.73
CA TYR A 245 25.74 -1.73 12.41
C TYR A 245 24.75 -2.43 13.31
N ASP A 246 24.89 -2.19 14.61
CA ASP A 246 23.97 -2.73 15.59
C ASP A 246 23.15 -1.60 16.25
N PHE A 247 21.94 -1.91 16.60
CA PHE A 247 21.06 -1.02 17.34
C PHE A 247 20.68 -1.74 18.65
N TYR A 248 21.30 -1.28 19.73
CA TYR A 248 21.15 -1.91 21.07
C TYR A 248 21.39 -3.43 21.03
N GLY A 249 22.48 -3.84 20.37
CA GLY A 249 22.86 -5.26 20.29
C GLY A 249 22.13 -6.06 19.22
N LEU A 250 21.29 -5.43 18.43
CA LEU A 250 20.59 -6.09 17.30
C LEU A 250 21.25 -5.67 16.01
N VAL A 251 21.86 -6.62 15.30
CA VAL A 251 22.50 -6.33 14.01
C VAL A 251 21.41 -5.99 13.00
N ILE A 252 21.51 -4.81 12.39
CA ILE A 252 20.56 -4.31 11.40
C ILE A 252 21.15 -4.39 10.01
N MET A 253 22.46 -4.11 9.90
CA MET A 253 23.13 -4.10 8.60
C MET A 253 24.54 -4.65 8.73
N ARG A 254 24.93 -5.43 7.75
CA ARG A 254 26.28 -5.94 7.56
C ARG A 254 26.82 -5.36 6.25
N VAL A 255 28.04 -4.85 6.30
CA VAL A 255 28.74 -4.37 5.10
C VAL A 255 30.04 -5.15 4.97
N ASP A 256 30.11 -5.98 3.96
CA ASP A 256 31.34 -6.68 3.60
C ASP A 256 32.10 -5.83 2.59
N VAL A 257 33.30 -5.41 2.98
CA VAL A 257 34.22 -4.64 2.13
C VAL A 257 35.33 -5.58 1.68
N TRP A 258 35.52 -5.70 0.38
CA TRP A 258 36.61 -6.53 -0.15
C TRP A 258 37.39 -5.77 -1.18
N ARG A 259 38.64 -6.18 -1.35
CA ARG A 259 39.54 -5.61 -2.34
C ARG A 259 39.90 -6.65 -3.40
N THR A 260 39.82 -6.22 -4.64
CA THR A 260 40.41 -6.96 -5.77
C THR A 260 41.66 -6.22 -6.24
N PRO A 261 42.51 -6.80 -7.06
CA PRO A 261 43.69 -6.08 -7.57
C PRO A 261 43.39 -4.78 -8.30
N SER A 262 42.17 -4.65 -8.80
CA SER A 262 41.72 -3.47 -9.58
C SER A 262 40.62 -2.63 -8.96
N UNK A 263 39.95 -3.05 -7.78
CA UNK A 263 38.87 -2.34 -7.29
C UNK A 263 38.61 -2.67 -5.84
N TYR A 264 37.69 -1.91 -5.57
CA TYR A 264 37.08 -2.23 -4.30
C TYR A 264 35.62 -2.64 -4.53
N GLY A 265 35.13 -3.64 -3.75
CA GLY A 265 33.73 -3.99 -3.71
C GLY A 265 33.18 -3.79 -2.31
N CYS A 266 31.90 -3.39 -2.21
CA CYS A 266 31.14 -3.35 -0.96
C CYS A 266 29.80 -4.04 -1.19
N ARG A 267 29.47 -4.97 -0.29
CA ARG A 267 28.15 -5.62 -0.30
C ARG A 267 27.42 -5.22 0.98
N TYR A 268 26.30 -4.58 0.81
CA TYR A 268 25.40 -4.26 1.91
C TYR A 268 24.37 -5.37 2.01
N SER A 269 24.30 -6.01 3.17
CA SER A 269 23.25 -6.99 3.45
C SER A 269 22.45 -6.53 4.66
N TYR A 270 21.16 -6.48 4.48
CA TYR A 270 20.21 -6.18 5.55
C TYR A 270 19.90 -7.49 6.26
N GLU A 271 20.21 -7.52 7.55
CA GLU A 271 19.95 -8.69 8.39
C GLU A 271 18.99 -8.26 9.52
N PRO A 272 17.67 -8.23 9.25
CA PRO A 272 16.76 -7.90 10.32
C PRO A 272 16.87 -8.98 11.40
N ALA A 273 17.25 -8.57 12.59
CA ALA A 273 17.41 -9.52 13.69
C ALA A 273 16.11 -10.29 13.89
N PRO A 274 16.17 -11.60 14.08
CA PRO A 274 14.95 -12.40 14.29
C PRO A 274 14.05 -11.84 15.40
N LEU A 275 14.64 -11.25 16.42
CA LEU A 275 13.90 -10.62 17.51
C LEU A 275 13.07 -9.43 17.03
N LEU A 276 13.62 -8.58 16.12
CA LEU A 276 12.89 -7.45 15.52
C LEU A 276 11.72 -7.93 14.69
N LEU A 277 11.90 -8.99 13.91
CA LEU A 277 10.83 -9.59 13.13
C LEU A 277 9.75 -10.17 14.06
N ALA A 278 10.17 -10.93 15.08
CA ALA A 278 9.23 -11.54 16.03
C ALA A 278 8.41 -10.46 16.77
N THR A 279 9.07 -9.37 17.24
CA THR A 279 8.37 -8.29 17.93
C THR A 279 7.42 -7.54 16.98
N THR A 280 7.81 -7.35 15.71
CA THR A 280 6.96 -6.72 14.69
C THR A 280 5.70 -7.55 14.46
N PHE A 281 5.84 -8.86 14.23
CA PHE A 281 4.69 -9.73 13.98
C PHE A 281 3.82 -9.90 15.22
N THR A 282 4.42 -9.99 16.41
CA THR A 282 3.67 -10.05 17.68
C THR A 282 2.88 -8.74 17.89
N GLY A 283 3.51 -7.60 17.65
CA GLY A 283 2.85 -6.30 17.73
C GLY A 283 1.69 -6.17 16.75
N ALA A 284 1.88 -6.63 15.51
CA ALA A 284 0.84 -6.61 14.50
C ALA A 284 -0.35 -7.48 14.91
N LEU A 285 -0.08 -8.70 15.41
CA LEU A 285 -1.12 -9.60 15.91
C LEU A 285 -1.87 -8.97 17.08
N ALA A 286 -1.13 -8.42 18.05
CA ALA A 286 -1.72 -7.76 19.23
C ALA A 286 -2.63 -6.57 18.80
N ALA A 287 -2.18 -5.76 17.85
CA ALA A 287 -2.97 -4.64 17.32
C ALA A 287 -4.27 -5.13 16.66
N GLY A 288 -4.18 -6.18 15.86
CA GLY A 288 -5.34 -6.81 15.22
C GLY A 288 -6.35 -7.33 16.24
N LEU A 289 -5.86 -8.08 17.24
CA LEU A 289 -6.71 -8.65 18.30
C LEU A 289 -7.35 -7.55 19.16
N ALA A 290 -6.58 -6.53 19.53
CA ALA A 290 -7.11 -5.39 20.32
C ALA A 290 -8.19 -4.66 19.51
N ARG A 291 -7.95 -4.44 18.23
CA ARG A 291 -8.94 -3.80 17.34
C ARG A 291 -10.21 -4.63 17.23
N HIS A 292 -10.07 -5.93 17.03
CA HIS A 292 -11.21 -6.85 16.94
C HIS A 292 -12.09 -6.78 18.20
N ARG A 293 -11.45 -6.87 19.39
CA ARG A 293 -12.14 -6.79 20.69
C ARG A 293 -12.84 -5.45 20.87
N SER A 294 -12.18 -4.35 20.49
CA SER A 294 -12.76 -3.01 20.58
C SER A 294 -14.03 -2.88 19.72
N LEU A 295 -13.98 -3.40 18.48
CA LEU A 295 -15.11 -3.37 17.58
C LEU A 295 -16.27 -4.27 18.05
N GLN A 296 -15.95 -5.40 18.68
CA GLN A 296 -16.93 -6.30 19.27
C GLN A 296 -17.68 -5.61 20.42
N ARG A 297 -16.94 -5.02 21.38
CA ARG A 297 -17.53 -4.29 22.53
C ARG A 297 -18.49 -3.19 22.06
N LYS A 298 -18.11 -2.43 21.03
CA LYS A 298 -18.96 -1.38 20.46
C LYS A 298 -20.26 -1.95 19.86
N ALA A 299 -20.18 -3.12 19.24
CA ALA A 299 -21.35 -3.79 18.68
C ALA A 299 -22.30 -4.27 19.79
N ASP A 300 -21.73 -4.80 20.87
CA ASP A 300 -22.50 -5.32 22.02
C ASP A 300 -23.15 -4.20 22.83
N SER A 301 -22.56 -2.99 22.86
CA SER A 301 -23.08 -1.84 23.61
C SER A 301 -24.06 -0.98 22.80
N ALA A 302 -24.24 -1.24 21.52
CA ALA A 302 -25.20 -0.49 20.71
C ALA A 302 -26.63 -0.82 21.14
N PRO A 303 -27.50 0.15 21.38
CA PRO A 303 -28.88 -0.12 21.72
C PRO A 303 -29.55 -0.86 20.55
N ARG A 304 -30.34 -1.88 20.90
CA ARG A 304 -31.11 -2.69 19.94
C ARG A 304 -32.34 -1.94 19.45
#